data_483fff16b9dc2e6ab09be3d62ea91909
#
_entry.id   483fff16b9dc2e6ab09be3d62ea91909
#
_cell.length_a   1.000
_cell.length_b   1.000
_cell.length_c   1.000
_cell.angle_alpha   90.00
_cell.angle_beta   90.00
_cell.angle_gamma   90.00
#
_symmetry.space_group_name_H-M   'P 1'
#
loop_
_entity.id
_entity.type
_entity.pdbx_description
1 polymer ?
#
loop_
_entity_poly.entity_id
_entity_poly.type
_entity_poly.pdbx_seq_one_letter_code
_entity_poly.pdbx_strand_id
1 'polypeptide(L)'
;LSHKASWRFLRIVKMRTITILLFFGAFLLSALKAEGDTIRYQLLWNSMTATTGNSPFWFQNNRYGTVPFDATNTNLFATIRKDKSANDKLFDYNFVASGYVGISNKQSALYLHELYLNARLWVFNASVGMREEFQGTQDETLSSGGLLFSQNARPMPKVFIGIEDFTPLFFKNKMLEVKGGMYNGWFTDQVYTQNLLFHHKFAYLRVGGIHSPIHLQYGLEHAAQWGGIVPGEYGQQPIGFTDFINVFRARGGSSAATLFEQINVGGNHIMSQSAKVELKLSKYDIKAYWQNISEDQPVDFLWNSVNVADGLWGITVQNKAFPFIQKVLYEYLNTTDQSGPFHDMDGVVYGGNDSYFNNYLYQNGWTHYGRTIGTPFITSPIYNKNKEIGILNNRVQVHHIGVEGYYHEYNYRILSSFTKNYGTYSDYPNETLRTSTNMLLEVNKHFEKIWNVDIGIQVGLDAGSMYGNNTGFALKISKKGILFHIK
;
A
#
# COMPACT_ATOMS: atom_id res chain seq x y z
N LEU A 1 -27.66 -7.47 33.01
CA LEU A 1 -27.84 -8.32 31.81
C LEU A 1 -26.74 -8.10 30.74
N SER A 2 -25.94 -7.01 30.79
CA SER A 2 -24.93 -6.65 29.76
C SER A 2 -23.60 -7.45 29.84
N HIS A 3 -23.17 -7.85 31.04
CA HIS A 3 -21.89 -8.55 31.20
C HIS A 3 -21.86 -10.00 30.63
N LYS A 4 -23.01 -10.71 30.66
CA LYS A 4 -23.07 -12.10 30.13
C LYS A 4 -23.09 -12.17 28.59
N ALA A 5 -23.58 -11.13 27.93
CA ALA A 5 -23.60 -11.06 26.47
C ALA A 5 -22.18 -10.83 25.89
N SER A 6 -21.37 -9.99 26.53
CA SER A 6 -19.99 -9.70 26.11
C SER A 6 -19.08 -10.93 26.22
N TRP A 7 -19.23 -11.74 27.26
CA TRP A 7 -18.47 -12.98 27.43
C TRP A 7 -18.83 -14.09 26.44
N ARG A 8 -20.10 -14.15 25.99
CA ARG A 8 -20.53 -15.08 24.94
C ARG A 8 -19.98 -14.66 23.57
N PHE A 9 -19.98 -13.37 23.27
CA PHE A 9 -19.45 -12.84 22.02
C PHE A 9 -17.92 -13.06 21.91
N LEU A 10 -17.16 -12.77 22.97
CA LEU A 10 -15.73 -13.04 23.04
C LEU A 10 -15.38 -14.54 22.93
N ARG A 11 -16.19 -15.42 23.49
CA ARG A 11 -16.04 -16.87 23.34
C ARG A 11 -16.31 -17.33 21.91
N ILE A 12 -17.34 -16.79 21.24
CA ILE A 12 -17.68 -17.12 19.85
C ILE A 12 -16.59 -16.63 18.90
N VAL A 13 -16.07 -15.43 19.11
CA VAL A 13 -14.97 -14.88 18.30
C VAL A 13 -13.69 -15.70 18.50
N LYS A 14 -13.31 -16.01 19.74
CA LYS A 14 -12.16 -16.89 20.04
C LYS A 14 -12.32 -18.30 19.46
N MET A 15 -13.50 -18.90 19.59
CA MET A 15 -13.78 -20.23 18.98
C MET A 15 -13.71 -20.20 17.47
N ARG A 16 -14.29 -19.17 16.82
CA ARG A 16 -14.22 -19.05 15.35
C ARG A 16 -12.80 -18.81 14.87
N THR A 17 -12.01 -18.01 15.57
CA THR A 17 -10.59 -17.78 15.23
C THR A 17 -9.77 -19.07 15.37
N ILE A 18 -9.97 -19.85 16.45
CA ILE A 18 -9.30 -21.14 16.65
C ILE A 18 -9.75 -22.15 15.60
N THR A 19 -11.03 -22.19 15.25
CA THR A 19 -11.56 -23.09 14.22
C THR A 19 -11.00 -22.73 12.84
N ILE A 20 -10.91 -21.45 12.49
CA ILE A 20 -10.28 -20.99 11.25
C ILE A 20 -8.80 -21.36 11.23
N LEU A 21 -8.08 -21.17 12.34
CA LEU A 21 -6.67 -21.56 12.46
C LEU A 21 -6.47 -23.09 12.35
N LEU A 22 -7.38 -23.89 12.92
CA LEU A 22 -7.33 -25.35 12.83
C LEU A 22 -7.69 -25.84 11.41
N PHE A 23 -8.70 -25.25 10.76
CA PHE A 23 -9.02 -25.52 9.36
C PHE A 23 -7.87 -25.10 8.43
N PHE A 24 -7.25 -23.95 8.69
CA PHE A 24 -6.10 -23.47 7.95
C PHE A 24 -4.88 -24.38 8.16
N GLY A 25 -4.64 -24.83 9.38
CA GLY A 25 -3.60 -25.80 9.71
C GLY A 25 -3.83 -27.17 9.05
N ALA A 26 -5.07 -27.68 9.07
CA ALA A 26 -5.44 -28.93 8.42
C ALA A 26 -5.37 -28.84 6.88
N PHE A 27 -5.76 -27.69 6.31
CA PHE A 27 -5.62 -27.42 4.88
C PHE A 27 -4.15 -27.28 4.47
N LEU A 28 -3.33 -26.58 5.25
CA LEU A 28 -1.87 -26.53 5.06
C LEU A 28 -1.26 -27.96 5.08
N LEU A 29 -1.65 -28.81 6.03
CA LEU A 29 -1.17 -30.18 6.12
C LEU A 29 -1.64 -31.04 4.93
N SER A 30 -2.83 -30.82 4.40
CA SER A 30 -3.32 -31.53 3.19
C SER A 30 -2.72 -31.00 1.90
N ALA A 31 -2.44 -29.70 1.83
CA ALA A 31 -1.78 -29.05 0.69
C ALA A 31 -0.29 -29.42 0.56
N LEU A 32 0.34 -29.89 1.65
CA LEU A 32 1.73 -30.35 1.65
C LEU A 32 1.97 -31.65 0.84
N LYS A 33 0.95 -32.23 0.19
CA LYS A 33 1.08 -33.46 -0.61
C LYS A 33 1.29 -33.22 -2.13
N ALA A 34 1.51 -31.97 -2.56
CA ALA A 34 1.76 -31.69 -3.97
C ALA A 34 3.24 -31.92 -4.32
N GLU A 35 3.53 -32.96 -5.09
CA GLU A 35 4.89 -33.33 -5.53
C GLU A 35 5.61 -32.18 -6.26
N GLY A 36 6.86 -31.93 -5.88
CA GLY A 36 7.76 -30.99 -6.55
C GLY A 36 7.70 -29.53 -6.06
N ASP A 37 6.93 -29.22 -5.03
CA ASP A 37 6.86 -27.87 -4.47
C ASP A 37 8.02 -27.59 -3.49
N THR A 38 8.51 -26.37 -3.49
CA THR A 38 9.62 -25.93 -2.64
C THR A 38 9.14 -24.94 -1.60
N ILE A 39 9.35 -25.28 -0.33
CA ILE A 39 9.14 -24.36 0.78
C ILE A 39 10.43 -23.61 1.07
N ARG A 40 10.35 -22.29 1.12
CA ARG A 40 11.49 -21.40 1.36
C ARG A 40 11.36 -20.71 2.70
N TYR A 41 12.51 -20.35 3.27
CA TYR A 41 12.56 -19.51 4.45
C TYR A 41 13.37 -18.24 4.16
N GLN A 42 13.09 -17.20 4.93
CA GLN A 42 13.87 -15.99 4.99
C GLN A 42 13.94 -15.50 6.44
N LEU A 43 15.15 -15.19 6.90
CA LEU A 43 15.40 -14.46 8.14
C LEU A 43 15.95 -13.09 7.75
N LEU A 44 15.41 -12.04 8.33
CA LEU A 44 15.84 -10.67 8.11
C LEU A 44 16.02 -9.98 9.44
N TRP A 45 17.22 -9.49 9.69
CA TRP A 45 17.54 -8.60 10.81
C TRP A 45 17.89 -7.22 10.25
N ASN A 46 17.36 -6.19 10.90
CA ASN A 46 17.64 -4.80 10.57
C ASN A 46 17.78 -4.00 11.86
N SER A 47 18.84 -3.24 12.01
CA SER A 47 19.08 -2.36 13.16
C SER A 47 19.46 -0.98 12.68
N MET A 48 18.90 0.04 13.30
CA MET A 48 19.13 1.42 12.90
C MET A 48 19.26 2.36 14.08
N THR A 49 19.92 3.49 13.81
CA THR A 49 20.00 4.63 14.72
C THR A 49 19.96 5.93 13.92
N ALA A 50 19.49 7.00 14.56
CA ALA A 50 19.43 8.33 13.95
C ALA A 50 19.81 9.41 14.95
N THR A 51 20.17 10.60 14.45
CA THR A 51 20.66 11.73 15.25
C THR A 51 19.56 12.46 16.01
N THR A 52 18.29 12.33 15.58
CA THR A 52 17.12 12.90 16.27
C THR A 52 16.27 11.82 16.90
N GLY A 53 15.15 12.18 17.53
CA GLY A 53 14.26 11.23 18.21
C GLY A 53 13.52 10.25 17.29
N ASN A 54 13.53 10.46 15.96
CA ASN A 54 12.75 9.71 14.99
C ASN A 54 13.64 9.08 13.93
N SER A 55 13.18 7.98 13.31
CA SER A 55 13.80 7.39 12.11
C SER A 55 13.66 8.34 10.92
N PRO A 56 14.67 8.45 10.02
CA PRO A 56 14.57 9.21 8.79
C PRO A 56 13.40 8.77 7.91
N PHE A 57 12.87 9.70 7.10
CA PHE A 57 11.69 9.50 6.28
C PHE A 57 11.74 8.21 5.45
N TRP A 58 12.79 8.01 4.66
CA TRP A 58 12.92 6.83 3.80
C TRP A 58 13.31 5.53 4.52
N PHE A 59 13.67 5.58 5.80
CA PHE A 59 13.88 4.37 6.58
C PHE A 59 12.58 3.71 6.98
N GLN A 60 11.52 4.49 7.18
CA GLN A 60 10.26 4.00 7.73
C GLN A 60 9.10 4.00 6.73
N ASN A 61 9.13 4.85 5.69
CA ASN A 61 8.07 4.92 4.69
C ASN A 61 8.29 3.91 3.55
N ASN A 62 7.21 3.44 2.95
CA ASN A 62 7.19 2.35 1.98
C ASN A 62 7.93 1.09 2.46
N ARG A 63 7.72 0.74 3.73
CA ARG A 63 8.28 -0.44 4.41
C ARG A 63 7.19 -1.27 5.09
N TYR A 64 5.96 -1.22 4.61
CA TYR A 64 4.81 -1.95 5.15
C TYR A 64 4.62 -1.79 6.67
N GLY A 65 4.91 -0.60 7.20
CA GLY A 65 4.80 -0.30 8.63
C GLY A 65 5.70 -1.13 9.54
N THR A 66 6.77 -1.72 9.01
CA THR A 66 7.65 -2.64 9.72
C THR A 66 8.79 -1.94 10.48
N VAL A 67 9.05 -0.69 10.18
CA VAL A 67 10.09 0.10 10.84
C VAL A 67 9.43 1.01 11.88
N PRO A 68 9.81 0.92 13.16
CA PRO A 68 9.34 1.83 14.20
C PRO A 68 9.69 3.28 13.91
N PHE A 69 8.86 4.19 14.43
CA PHE A 69 9.09 5.62 14.32
C PHE A 69 10.34 6.09 15.07
N ASP A 70 10.69 5.38 16.14
CA ASP A 70 11.81 5.72 17.03
C ASP A 70 13.16 5.63 16.34
N ALA A 71 14.05 6.57 16.63
CA ALA A 71 15.38 6.72 16.04
C ALA A 71 16.26 5.48 16.16
N THR A 72 16.24 4.84 17.34
CA THR A 72 17.01 3.61 17.58
C THR A 72 16.06 2.44 17.71
N ASN A 73 16.19 1.50 16.78
CA ASN A 73 15.35 0.31 16.78
C ASN A 73 16.05 -0.87 16.10
N THR A 74 15.58 -2.06 16.45
CA THR A 74 16.02 -3.33 15.86
C THR A 74 14.79 -4.17 15.53
N ASN A 75 14.79 -4.74 14.32
CA ASN A 75 13.68 -5.52 13.78
C ASN A 75 14.16 -6.88 13.31
N LEU A 76 13.40 -7.91 13.61
CA LEU A 76 13.64 -9.28 13.17
C LEU A 76 12.39 -9.82 12.47
N PHE A 77 12.58 -10.43 11.31
CA PHE A 77 11.54 -11.17 10.58
C PHE A 77 11.96 -12.62 10.40
N ALA A 78 10.97 -13.49 10.53
CA ALA A 78 11.10 -14.89 10.16
C ALA A 78 9.92 -15.23 9.23
N THR A 79 10.22 -15.56 7.98
CA THR A 79 9.23 -15.84 6.93
C THR A 79 9.39 -17.25 6.40
N ILE A 80 8.26 -17.93 6.22
CA ILE A 80 8.15 -19.21 5.50
C ILE A 80 7.17 -18.98 4.37
N ARG A 81 7.52 -19.44 3.16
CA ARG A 81 6.65 -19.27 2.00
C ARG A 81 6.81 -20.38 0.97
N LYS A 82 5.74 -20.60 0.24
CA LYS A 82 5.70 -21.29 -1.05
C LYS A 82 5.31 -20.27 -2.10
N ASP A 83 6.15 -20.09 -3.10
CA ASP A 83 5.87 -19.23 -4.23
C ASP A 83 4.91 -19.92 -5.23
N LYS A 84 4.31 -19.15 -6.14
CA LYS A 84 3.55 -19.67 -7.26
C LYS A 84 4.43 -20.64 -8.07
N SER A 85 3.86 -21.72 -8.56
CA SER A 85 4.56 -22.64 -9.46
C SER A 85 4.89 -21.92 -10.78
N ALA A 86 6.09 -22.17 -11.31
CA ALA A 86 6.49 -21.66 -12.62
C ALA A 86 5.76 -22.38 -13.79
N ASN A 87 5.12 -23.52 -13.53
CA ASN A 87 4.40 -24.30 -14.53
C ASN A 87 2.94 -23.81 -14.64
N ASP A 88 2.40 -23.81 -15.85
CA ASP A 88 0.98 -23.50 -16.13
C ASP A 88 0.05 -24.65 -15.69
N LYS A 89 0.10 -24.99 -14.40
CA LYS A 89 -0.82 -25.95 -13.80
C LYS A 89 -2.23 -25.39 -13.80
N LEU A 90 -3.23 -26.20 -14.08
CA LEU A 90 -4.64 -25.83 -13.97
C LEU A 90 -4.99 -25.38 -12.55
N PHE A 91 -4.44 -26.06 -11.54
CA PHE A 91 -4.53 -25.69 -10.13
C PHE A 91 -3.15 -25.44 -9.56
N ASP A 92 -3.01 -24.34 -8.82
CA ASP A 92 -1.81 -24.01 -8.05
C ASP A 92 -2.21 -23.30 -6.76
N TYR A 93 -1.32 -23.33 -5.77
CA TYR A 93 -1.50 -22.58 -4.54
C TYR A 93 -0.16 -22.00 -4.07
N ASN A 94 -0.24 -20.89 -3.37
CA ASN A 94 0.91 -20.29 -2.71
C ASN A 94 0.50 -19.72 -1.36
N PHE A 95 1.46 -19.63 -0.45
CA PHE A 95 1.25 -19.08 0.88
C PHE A 95 2.47 -18.34 1.40
N VAL A 96 2.25 -17.48 2.38
CA VAL A 96 3.29 -16.86 3.19
C VAL A 96 2.84 -16.81 4.65
N ALA A 97 3.78 -17.02 5.56
CA ALA A 97 3.64 -16.75 6.99
C ALA A 97 4.91 -16.04 7.45
N SER A 98 4.76 -14.84 8.03
CA SER A 98 5.87 -14.01 8.48
C SER A 98 5.60 -13.46 9.88
N GLY A 99 6.47 -13.78 10.82
CA GLY A 99 6.51 -13.19 12.15
C GLY A 99 7.45 -12.00 12.21
N TYR A 100 7.08 -11.00 12.99
CA TYR A 100 7.85 -9.79 13.23
C TYR A 100 8.09 -9.57 14.72
N VAL A 101 9.33 -9.23 15.05
CA VAL A 101 9.72 -8.71 16.37
C VAL A 101 10.41 -7.36 16.15
N GLY A 102 9.91 -6.31 16.80
CA GLY A 102 10.51 -4.98 16.79
C GLY A 102 10.82 -4.53 18.21
N ILE A 103 12.00 -3.97 18.42
CA ILE A 103 12.44 -3.41 19.68
C ILE A 103 12.95 -1.99 19.41
N SER A 104 12.40 -1.01 20.13
CA SER A 104 12.89 0.36 20.14
C SER A 104 13.07 0.87 21.57
N ASN A 105 13.61 2.07 21.70
CA ASN A 105 13.79 2.71 23.02
C ASN A 105 12.48 2.96 23.77
N LYS A 106 11.35 3.06 23.04
CA LYS A 106 10.05 3.41 23.63
C LYS A 106 9.07 2.24 23.68
N GLN A 107 9.22 1.24 22.80
CA GLN A 107 8.25 0.15 22.70
C GLN A 107 8.87 -1.12 22.10
N SER A 108 8.26 -2.25 22.42
CA SER A 108 8.51 -3.53 21.76
C SER A 108 7.23 -4.04 21.15
N ALA A 109 7.35 -4.72 20.01
CA ALA A 109 6.21 -5.27 19.29
C ALA A 109 6.50 -6.69 18.81
N LEU A 110 5.52 -7.57 18.97
CA LEU A 110 5.50 -8.93 18.40
C LEU A 110 4.16 -9.14 17.71
N TYR A 111 4.17 -9.45 16.42
CA TYR A 111 2.94 -9.72 15.67
C TYR A 111 3.20 -10.57 14.42
N LEU A 112 2.14 -11.19 13.90
CA LEU A 112 2.14 -11.74 12.56
C LEU A 112 2.07 -10.59 11.56
N HIS A 113 3.10 -10.48 10.70
CA HIS A 113 3.17 -9.48 9.67
C HIS A 113 2.45 -9.92 8.41
N GLU A 114 2.64 -11.18 8.03
CA GLU A 114 1.94 -11.81 6.92
C GLU A 114 1.38 -13.16 7.37
N LEU A 115 0.18 -13.46 6.96
CA LEU A 115 -0.44 -14.78 7.02
C LEU A 115 -1.43 -14.86 5.87
N TYR A 116 -1.06 -15.54 4.78
CA TYR A 116 -1.77 -15.48 3.52
C TYR A 116 -1.79 -16.84 2.83
N LEU A 117 -2.91 -17.18 2.27
CA LEU A 117 -3.09 -18.34 1.40
C LEU A 117 -3.83 -17.91 0.14
N ASN A 118 -3.34 -18.34 -1.01
CA ASN A 118 -3.98 -18.18 -2.30
C ASN A 118 -4.14 -19.55 -2.99
N ALA A 119 -5.29 -19.76 -3.59
CA ALA A 119 -5.57 -20.85 -4.51
C ALA A 119 -5.88 -20.26 -5.88
N ARG A 120 -5.24 -20.81 -6.91
CA ARG A 120 -5.49 -20.46 -8.31
C ARG A 120 -6.10 -21.65 -9.03
N LEU A 121 -7.22 -21.45 -9.68
CA LEU A 121 -7.81 -22.40 -10.62
C LEU A 121 -7.88 -21.73 -11.99
N TRP A 122 -7.10 -22.26 -12.94
CA TRP A 122 -6.89 -21.67 -14.26
C TRP A 122 -6.36 -20.22 -14.13
N VAL A 123 -7.16 -19.19 -14.47
CA VAL A 123 -6.79 -17.75 -14.35
C VAL A 123 -7.37 -17.10 -13.10
N PHE A 124 -8.29 -17.76 -12.41
CA PHE A 124 -8.98 -17.21 -11.25
C PHE A 124 -8.23 -17.52 -9.96
N ASN A 125 -8.12 -16.52 -9.15
CA ASN A 125 -7.51 -16.59 -7.81
C ASN A 125 -8.57 -16.33 -6.74
N ALA A 126 -8.48 -17.11 -5.67
CA ALA A 126 -9.18 -16.85 -4.42
C ALA A 126 -8.16 -16.88 -3.29
N SER A 127 -8.11 -15.82 -2.50
CA SER A 127 -7.16 -15.75 -1.41
C SER A 127 -7.74 -15.20 -0.12
N VAL A 128 -7.09 -15.52 0.99
CA VAL A 128 -7.45 -15.05 2.33
C VAL A 128 -6.20 -14.76 3.13
N GLY A 129 -6.25 -13.70 3.93
CA GLY A 129 -5.18 -13.32 4.84
C GLY A 129 -4.61 -11.94 4.57
N MET A 130 -3.43 -11.71 5.09
CA MET A 130 -2.68 -10.45 4.95
C MET A 130 -1.28 -10.74 4.42
N ARG A 131 -0.86 -9.98 3.43
CA ARG A 131 0.48 -10.05 2.83
C ARG A 131 0.93 -8.68 2.35
N GLU A 132 2.23 -8.52 2.19
CA GLU A 132 2.81 -7.42 1.44
C GLU A 132 2.38 -7.51 -0.03
N GLU A 133 1.81 -6.44 -0.56
CA GLU A 133 1.33 -6.37 -1.94
C GLU A 133 1.79 -5.08 -2.59
N PHE A 134 2.20 -5.20 -3.84
CA PHE A 134 2.41 -4.05 -4.70
C PHE A 134 1.17 -3.85 -5.59
N GLN A 135 0.60 -2.66 -5.54
CA GLN A 135 -0.57 -2.28 -6.34
C GLN A 135 -0.27 -1.00 -7.13
N GLY A 136 -0.93 -0.86 -8.30
CA GLY A 136 -0.78 0.31 -9.15
C GLY A 136 0.14 0.11 -10.36
N THR A 137 0.56 1.22 -10.95
CA THR A 137 1.33 1.28 -12.21
C THR A 137 2.74 1.81 -12.05
N GLN A 138 3.08 2.32 -10.86
CA GLN A 138 4.37 2.93 -10.51
C GLN A 138 5.53 1.91 -10.57
N ASP A 139 6.75 2.37 -10.41
CA ASP A 139 7.93 1.49 -10.31
C ASP A 139 8.00 0.82 -8.93
N GLU A 140 8.31 -0.49 -8.88
CA GLU A 140 8.30 -1.27 -7.64
C GLU A 140 9.42 -0.93 -6.67
N THR A 141 10.58 -0.49 -7.16
CA THR A 141 11.79 -0.33 -6.35
C THR A 141 12.17 1.12 -6.10
N LEU A 142 11.90 2.00 -7.07
CA LEU A 142 12.34 3.39 -7.04
C LEU A 142 11.21 4.39 -6.75
N SER A 143 9.93 4.00 -6.92
CA SER A 143 8.80 4.91 -6.75
C SER A 143 8.68 5.47 -5.34
N SER A 144 8.17 6.67 -5.27
CA SER A 144 7.74 7.33 -4.04
C SER A 144 6.52 6.68 -3.38
N GLY A 145 5.88 5.71 -4.05
CA GLY A 145 4.67 5.02 -3.63
C GLY A 145 3.44 5.46 -4.42
N GLY A 146 2.53 4.51 -4.70
CA GLY A 146 1.30 4.81 -5.40
C GLY A 146 0.38 5.75 -4.64
N LEU A 147 -0.46 6.48 -5.38
CA LEU A 147 -1.30 7.52 -4.80
C LEU A 147 -2.38 6.93 -3.89
N LEU A 148 -3.17 5.95 -4.37
CA LEU A 148 -4.22 5.29 -3.57
C LEU A 148 -3.67 4.21 -2.66
N PHE A 149 -2.74 3.39 -3.16
CA PHE A 149 -2.07 2.32 -2.44
C PHE A 149 -0.56 2.41 -2.59
N SER A 150 0.15 2.27 -1.48
CA SER A 150 1.60 2.21 -1.42
C SER A 150 2.06 1.07 -0.51
N GLN A 151 3.36 0.94 -0.34
CA GLN A 151 3.97 -0.01 0.60
C GLN A 151 4.14 0.61 2.01
N ASN A 152 3.35 1.62 2.36
CA ASN A 152 3.58 2.41 3.57
C ASN A 152 2.91 1.82 4.82
N ALA A 153 1.64 1.43 4.74
CA ALA A 153 0.90 0.84 5.85
C ALA A 153 1.11 -0.66 5.99
N ARG A 154 0.84 -1.20 7.18
CA ARG A 154 0.84 -2.66 7.40
C ARG A 154 -0.19 -3.36 6.53
N PRO A 155 0.08 -4.59 6.06
CA PRO A 155 -0.92 -5.43 5.44
C PRO A 155 -2.14 -5.62 6.33
N MET A 156 -3.33 -5.53 5.75
CA MET A 156 -4.59 -5.79 6.45
C MET A 156 -5.17 -7.15 6.04
N PRO A 157 -5.88 -7.84 6.95
CA PRO A 157 -6.55 -9.09 6.62
C PRO A 157 -7.70 -8.84 5.65
N LYS A 158 -7.73 -9.61 4.56
CA LYS A 158 -8.73 -9.49 3.50
C LYS A 158 -8.95 -10.80 2.76
N VAL A 159 -10.07 -10.89 2.07
CA VAL A 159 -10.41 -11.95 1.12
C VAL A 159 -10.39 -11.34 -0.27
N PHE A 160 -9.82 -12.06 -1.22
CA PHE A 160 -9.75 -11.68 -2.63
C PHE A 160 -10.42 -12.73 -3.51
N ILE A 161 -11.07 -12.27 -4.58
CA ILE A 161 -11.49 -13.07 -5.71
C ILE A 161 -11.28 -12.30 -7.00
N GLY A 162 -10.66 -12.93 -8.01
CA GLY A 162 -10.43 -12.25 -9.29
C GLY A 162 -9.34 -12.90 -10.14
N ILE A 163 -8.87 -12.14 -11.11
CA ILE A 163 -7.75 -12.44 -12.01
C ILE A 163 -6.58 -11.57 -11.57
N GLU A 164 -5.62 -12.16 -10.84
CA GLU A 164 -4.53 -11.42 -10.20
C GLU A 164 -3.44 -11.01 -11.19
N ASP A 165 -3.17 -11.83 -12.19
CA ASP A 165 -2.14 -11.59 -13.20
C ASP A 165 -2.77 -11.20 -14.54
N PHE A 166 -2.09 -10.34 -15.33
CA PHE A 166 -2.56 -9.99 -16.67
C PHE A 166 -2.74 -11.25 -17.52
N THR A 167 -3.97 -11.48 -17.94
CA THR A 167 -4.41 -12.68 -18.65
C THR A 167 -4.88 -12.29 -20.05
N PRO A 168 -4.41 -12.99 -21.09
CA PRO A 168 -4.87 -12.75 -22.46
C PRO A 168 -6.38 -12.94 -22.62
N LEU A 169 -7.04 -11.96 -23.22
CA LEU A 169 -8.45 -12.01 -23.55
C LEU A 169 -8.56 -12.24 -25.07
N PHE A 170 -9.17 -13.36 -25.49
CA PHE A 170 -9.41 -13.77 -26.88
C PHE A 170 -8.18 -14.09 -27.74
N PHE A 171 -7.02 -13.47 -27.51
CA PHE A 171 -5.86 -13.54 -28.41
C PHE A 171 -4.64 -14.18 -27.73
N LYS A 172 -4.13 -15.28 -28.27
CA LYS A 172 -2.93 -15.95 -27.76
C LYS A 172 -1.66 -15.09 -27.82
N ASN A 173 -1.61 -14.13 -28.73
CA ASN A 173 -0.48 -13.20 -28.88
C ASN A 173 -0.45 -12.08 -27.83
N LYS A 174 -1.31 -12.14 -26.81
CA LYS A 174 -1.42 -11.15 -25.73
C LYS A 174 -1.69 -9.73 -26.21
N MET A 175 -2.39 -9.59 -27.35
CA MET A 175 -2.72 -8.28 -27.90
C MET A 175 -3.63 -7.47 -26.98
N LEU A 176 -4.49 -8.17 -26.25
CA LEU A 176 -5.37 -7.62 -25.23
C LEU A 176 -5.31 -8.51 -23.99
N GLU A 177 -4.97 -7.92 -22.84
CA GLU A 177 -4.89 -8.62 -21.57
C GLU A 177 -5.71 -7.87 -20.52
N VAL A 178 -6.30 -8.63 -19.60
CA VAL A 178 -7.10 -8.10 -18.49
C VAL A 178 -6.56 -8.59 -17.16
N LYS A 179 -6.72 -7.77 -16.14
CA LYS A 179 -6.49 -8.08 -14.72
C LYS A 179 -7.60 -7.39 -13.94
N GLY A 180 -8.17 -8.06 -12.93
CA GLY A 180 -9.22 -7.43 -12.13
C GLY A 180 -9.73 -8.33 -11.03
N GLY A 181 -10.33 -7.72 -10.02
CA GLY A 181 -10.85 -8.45 -8.90
C GLY A 181 -11.41 -7.56 -7.79
N MET A 182 -11.71 -8.21 -6.69
CA MET A 182 -12.32 -7.55 -5.54
C MET A 182 -11.70 -8.08 -4.24
N TYR A 183 -11.37 -7.16 -3.36
CA TYR A 183 -11.00 -7.40 -1.97
C TYR A 183 -12.11 -6.96 -1.03
N ASN A 184 -12.31 -7.70 0.05
CA ASN A 184 -13.05 -7.27 1.22
C ASN A 184 -12.24 -7.62 2.45
N GLY A 185 -12.10 -6.70 3.39
CA GLY A 185 -11.21 -6.87 4.53
C GLY A 185 -11.62 -6.05 5.74
N TRP A 186 -10.71 -5.98 6.69
CA TRP A 186 -10.94 -5.37 7.99
C TRP A 186 -9.75 -4.53 8.41
N PHE A 187 -10.03 -3.34 8.93
CA PHE A 187 -9.04 -2.58 9.69
C PHE A 187 -8.89 -3.20 11.08
N THR A 188 -7.67 -3.37 11.52
CA THR A 188 -7.37 -4.06 12.79
C THR A 188 -6.79 -3.17 13.86
N ASP A 189 -6.58 -1.89 13.58
CA ASP A 189 -5.92 -0.93 14.46
C ASP A 189 -6.85 -0.24 15.48
N GLN A 190 -8.17 -0.29 15.33
CA GLN A 190 -9.18 0.19 16.32
C GLN A 190 -8.87 1.60 16.88
N VAL A 191 -8.41 2.55 16.05
CA VAL A 191 -7.95 3.87 16.52
C VAL A 191 -9.14 4.77 16.88
N TYR A 192 -10.03 5.06 15.94
CA TYR A 192 -11.22 5.87 16.13
C TYR A 192 -12.46 5.03 15.87
N THR A 193 -12.71 4.66 14.61
CA THR A 193 -13.80 3.76 14.25
C THR A 193 -13.40 2.32 14.53
N GLN A 194 -14.17 1.61 15.34
CA GLN A 194 -13.91 0.21 15.66
C GLN A 194 -14.57 -0.72 14.65
N ASN A 195 -13.96 -1.89 14.39
CA ASN A 195 -14.45 -2.91 13.45
C ASN A 195 -14.75 -2.35 12.05
N LEU A 196 -13.96 -1.38 11.60
CA LEU A 196 -14.08 -0.74 10.30
C LEU A 196 -13.82 -1.76 9.19
N LEU A 197 -14.67 -1.74 8.16
CA LEU A 197 -14.60 -2.63 7.02
C LEU A 197 -13.89 -1.95 5.84
N PHE A 198 -13.24 -2.77 5.03
CA PHE A 198 -12.53 -2.39 3.81
C PHE A 198 -13.16 -3.05 2.59
N HIS A 199 -13.38 -2.28 1.55
CA HIS A 199 -13.75 -2.76 0.22
C HIS A 199 -12.77 -2.19 -0.80
N HIS A 200 -12.35 -2.99 -1.78
CA HIS A 200 -11.56 -2.55 -2.93
C HIS A 200 -11.87 -3.42 -4.12
N LYS A 201 -12.13 -2.80 -5.26
CA LYS A 201 -12.27 -3.46 -6.55
C LYS A 201 -11.45 -2.73 -7.60
N PHE A 202 -10.95 -3.48 -8.57
CA PHE A 202 -10.12 -2.91 -9.63
C PHE A 202 -10.29 -3.68 -10.94
N ALA A 203 -10.03 -2.98 -12.04
CA ALA A 203 -9.95 -3.54 -13.37
C ALA A 203 -8.85 -2.84 -14.17
N TYR A 204 -8.00 -3.61 -14.82
CA TYR A 204 -6.93 -3.13 -15.69
C TYR A 204 -7.03 -3.77 -17.06
N LEU A 205 -6.81 -2.96 -18.08
CA LEU A 205 -6.69 -3.38 -19.46
C LEU A 205 -5.26 -3.08 -19.93
N ARG A 206 -4.65 -4.03 -20.64
CA ARG A 206 -3.35 -3.85 -21.28
C ARG A 206 -3.42 -4.25 -22.76
N VAL A 207 -2.90 -3.38 -23.61
CA VAL A 207 -2.86 -3.57 -25.06
C VAL A 207 -1.41 -3.50 -25.52
N GLY A 208 -1.02 -4.39 -26.48
CA GLY A 208 0.33 -4.39 -27.04
C GLY A 208 0.60 -5.68 -27.82
N GLY A 209 0.74 -6.79 -27.13
CA GLY A 209 1.08 -8.07 -27.74
C GLY A 209 2.56 -8.42 -27.57
N ILE A 210 2.91 -9.70 -27.80
CA ILE A 210 4.26 -10.24 -27.53
C ILE A 210 5.35 -9.66 -28.43
N HIS A 211 4.99 -9.16 -29.59
CA HIS A 211 5.94 -8.60 -30.57
C HIS A 211 5.93 -7.07 -30.64
N SER A 212 5.00 -6.42 -29.93
CA SER A 212 4.92 -4.97 -29.92
C SER A 212 6.01 -4.37 -29.04
N PRO A 213 6.73 -3.36 -29.50
CA PRO A 213 7.60 -2.59 -28.63
C PRO A 213 6.84 -1.65 -27.70
N ILE A 214 5.56 -1.38 -27.99
CA ILE A 214 4.71 -0.46 -27.23
C ILE A 214 3.61 -1.24 -26.55
N HIS A 215 3.47 -1.03 -25.22
CA HIS A 215 2.36 -1.53 -24.44
C HIS A 215 1.66 -0.36 -23.75
N LEU A 216 0.34 -0.36 -23.82
CA LEU A 216 -0.52 0.63 -23.17
C LEU A 216 -1.30 -0.09 -22.08
N GLN A 217 -1.41 0.52 -20.91
CA GLN A 217 -2.23 0.00 -19.82
C GLN A 217 -3.10 1.13 -19.28
N TYR A 218 -4.35 0.80 -18.98
CA TYR A 218 -5.27 1.66 -18.25
C TYR A 218 -5.93 0.87 -17.13
N GLY A 219 -6.10 1.51 -15.98
CA GLY A 219 -6.65 0.90 -14.77
C GLY A 219 -7.62 1.81 -14.06
N LEU A 220 -8.66 1.19 -13.51
CA LEU A 220 -9.64 1.80 -12.62
C LEU A 220 -9.65 1.05 -11.30
N GLU A 221 -9.64 1.80 -10.21
CA GLU A 221 -9.74 1.28 -8.85
C GLU A 221 -10.81 2.04 -8.06
N HIS A 222 -11.49 1.34 -7.18
CA HIS A 222 -12.42 1.91 -6.23
C HIS A 222 -12.18 1.26 -4.87
N ALA A 223 -11.87 2.06 -3.87
CA ALA A 223 -11.68 1.62 -2.50
C ALA A 223 -12.64 2.34 -1.57
N ALA A 224 -13.04 1.68 -0.48
CA ALA A 224 -13.92 2.27 0.50
C ALA A 224 -13.64 1.77 1.93
N GLN A 225 -13.76 2.69 2.89
CA GLN A 225 -13.96 2.42 4.31
C GLN A 225 -15.46 2.48 4.59
N TRP A 226 -16.01 1.48 5.30
CA TRP A 226 -17.44 1.44 5.54
C TRP A 226 -17.80 0.64 6.80
N GLY A 227 -19.02 0.81 7.29
CA GLY A 227 -19.47 0.09 8.47
C GLY A 227 -18.71 0.48 9.75
N GLY A 228 -18.60 -0.44 10.68
CA GLY A 228 -17.90 -0.22 11.95
C GLY A 228 -18.72 0.50 12.99
N ILE A 229 -18.07 0.84 14.10
CA ILE A 229 -18.67 1.56 15.24
C ILE A 229 -17.94 2.90 15.39
N VAL A 230 -18.63 3.96 15.07
CA VAL A 230 -18.13 5.33 15.18
C VAL A 230 -18.42 5.87 16.58
N PRO A 231 -17.48 6.52 17.28
CA PRO A 231 -17.72 7.10 18.59
C PRO A 231 -18.81 8.17 18.59
N GLY A 232 -19.42 8.39 19.75
CA GLY A 232 -20.42 9.43 19.97
C GLY A 232 -21.81 9.05 19.44
N GLU A 233 -22.52 10.01 18.87
CA GLU A 233 -23.88 9.87 18.40
C GLU A 233 -24.07 9.02 17.14
N TYR A 234 -23.02 8.86 16.36
CA TYR A 234 -23.06 8.11 15.10
C TYR A 234 -23.19 6.59 15.31
N GLY A 235 -22.58 6.03 16.36
CA GLY A 235 -22.75 4.64 16.77
C GLY A 235 -22.41 3.59 15.70
N GLN A 236 -23.18 2.51 15.69
CA GLN A 236 -23.00 1.40 14.74
C GLN A 236 -23.46 1.82 13.34
N GLN A 237 -22.53 1.79 12.38
CA GLN A 237 -22.84 2.00 10.97
C GLN A 237 -23.37 0.71 10.32
N PRO A 238 -24.23 0.81 9.28
CA PRO A 238 -24.82 -0.34 8.62
C PRO A 238 -23.76 -1.28 8.01
N ILE A 239 -23.96 -2.61 8.19
CA ILE A 239 -23.06 -3.67 7.70
C ILE A 239 -23.82 -4.84 7.05
N GLY A 240 -25.08 -4.63 6.68
CA GLY A 240 -25.89 -5.64 6.03
C GLY A 240 -25.48 -5.90 4.57
N PHE A 241 -26.04 -6.94 3.97
CA PHE A 241 -25.74 -7.27 2.56
C PHE A 241 -26.18 -6.16 1.61
N THR A 242 -27.30 -5.49 1.87
CA THR A 242 -27.76 -4.33 1.07
C THR A 242 -26.76 -3.18 1.16
N ASP A 243 -26.21 -2.93 2.35
CA ASP A 243 -25.22 -1.87 2.59
C ASP A 243 -23.94 -2.19 1.83
N PHE A 244 -23.49 -3.45 1.86
CA PHE A 244 -22.35 -3.90 1.04
C PHE A 244 -22.60 -3.66 -0.46
N ILE A 245 -23.79 -3.96 -0.99
CA ILE A 245 -24.13 -3.72 -2.40
C ILE A 245 -24.12 -2.22 -2.72
N ASN A 246 -24.58 -1.37 -1.81
CA ASN A 246 -24.51 0.08 -1.97
C ASN A 246 -23.05 0.58 -2.00
N VAL A 247 -22.21 0.13 -1.06
CA VAL A 247 -20.78 0.43 -1.05
C VAL A 247 -20.10 -0.07 -2.33
N PHE A 248 -20.39 -1.30 -2.75
CA PHE A 248 -19.87 -1.85 -4.00
C PHE A 248 -20.24 -0.99 -5.21
N ARG A 249 -21.42 -0.41 -5.25
CA ARG A 249 -21.91 0.44 -6.33
C ARG A 249 -21.57 1.92 -6.15
N ALA A 250 -20.92 2.30 -5.06
CA ALA A 250 -20.73 3.69 -4.64
C ALA A 250 -22.04 4.48 -4.67
N ARG A 251 -23.05 4.01 -3.89
CA ARG A 251 -24.37 4.63 -3.77
C ARG A 251 -24.63 5.06 -2.33
N GLY A 252 -25.64 5.90 -2.15
CA GLY A 252 -26.11 6.34 -0.84
C GLY A 252 -26.41 5.19 0.11
N GLY A 253 -26.18 5.41 1.38
CA GLY A 253 -26.42 4.45 2.44
C GLY A 253 -27.91 4.04 2.56
N SER A 254 -28.17 2.92 3.23
CA SER A 254 -29.54 2.49 3.55
C SER A 254 -30.22 3.42 4.56
N SER A 255 -31.51 3.22 4.80
CA SER A 255 -32.29 3.99 5.82
C SER A 255 -31.74 3.84 7.26
N ALA A 256 -30.81 2.90 7.48
CA ALA A 256 -30.14 2.73 8.77
C ALA A 256 -28.85 3.56 8.89
N ALA A 257 -28.39 4.19 7.80
CA ALA A 257 -27.26 5.09 7.80
C ALA A 257 -27.62 6.50 8.30
N THR A 258 -26.63 7.34 8.57
CA THR A 258 -26.85 8.76 8.88
C THR A 258 -27.52 9.46 7.69
N LEU A 259 -28.25 10.56 7.91
CA LEU A 259 -28.91 11.31 6.83
C LEU A 259 -27.91 11.75 5.75
N PHE A 260 -26.71 12.14 6.16
CA PHE A 260 -25.64 12.55 5.23
C PHE A 260 -25.20 11.39 4.34
N GLU A 261 -24.98 10.21 4.92
CA GLU A 261 -24.63 8.99 4.19
C GLU A 261 -25.76 8.48 3.26
N GLN A 262 -27.03 8.78 3.59
CA GLN A 262 -28.16 8.42 2.73
C GLN A 262 -28.27 9.31 1.49
N ILE A 263 -27.90 10.59 1.62
CA ILE A 263 -27.96 11.58 0.54
C ILE A 263 -26.74 11.46 -0.37
N ASN A 264 -25.56 11.23 0.23
CA ASN A 264 -24.29 11.07 -0.45
C ASN A 264 -23.98 9.58 -0.69
N VAL A 265 -22.70 9.24 -0.78
CA VAL A 265 -22.23 7.85 -0.88
C VAL A 265 -22.00 7.32 0.53
N GLY A 266 -22.57 6.13 0.86
CA GLY A 266 -22.45 5.54 2.20
C GLY A 266 -21.06 4.96 2.45
N GLY A 267 -20.24 5.62 3.25
CA GLY A 267 -18.85 5.28 3.53
C GLY A 267 -17.86 6.32 2.99
N ASN A 268 -16.58 6.13 3.29
CA ASN A 268 -15.48 6.94 2.70
C ASN A 268 -14.99 6.27 1.42
N HIS A 269 -15.25 6.85 0.26
CA HIS A 269 -14.94 6.29 -1.04
C HIS A 269 -13.81 7.05 -1.73
N ILE A 270 -12.82 6.31 -2.22
CA ILE A 270 -11.73 6.85 -3.02
C ILE A 270 -11.67 6.09 -4.34
N MET A 271 -11.80 6.82 -5.44
CA MET A 271 -11.62 6.31 -6.80
C MET A 271 -10.20 6.62 -7.26
N SER A 272 -9.64 5.73 -8.09
CA SER A 272 -8.36 5.98 -8.76
C SER A 272 -8.42 5.53 -10.20
N GLN A 273 -7.82 6.32 -11.07
CA GLN A 273 -7.50 5.91 -12.43
C GLN A 273 -6.00 6.00 -12.66
N SER A 274 -5.53 5.13 -13.53
CA SER A 274 -4.12 5.09 -13.88
C SER A 274 -3.92 4.74 -15.34
N ALA A 275 -2.88 5.34 -15.93
CA ALA A 275 -2.43 5.03 -17.27
C ALA A 275 -0.94 4.74 -17.25
N LYS A 276 -0.48 3.82 -18.11
CA LYS A 276 0.93 3.52 -18.30
C LYS A 276 1.21 3.24 -19.78
N VAL A 277 2.29 3.81 -20.26
CA VAL A 277 2.89 3.51 -21.56
C VAL A 277 4.24 2.86 -21.31
N GLU A 278 4.49 1.71 -21.89
CA GLU A 278 5.77 1.02 -21.83
C GLU A 278 6.34 0.86 -23.25
N LEU A 279 7.57 1.35 -23.47
CA LEU A 279 8.31 1.24 -24.71
C LEU A 279 9.52 0.33 -24.50
N LYS A 280 9.49 -0.85 -25.12
CA LYS A 280 10.56 -1.86 -25.05
C LYS A 280 11.49 -1.73 -26.28
N LEU A 281 12.67 -1.18 -26.05
CA LEU A 281 13.73 -1.06 -27.06
C LEU A 281 14.81 -2.09 -26.81
N SER A 282 15.72 -2.28 -27.76
CA SER A 282 16.83 -3.23 -27.63
C SER A 282 17.74 -2.95 -26.40
N LYS A 283 18.05 -1.68 -26.16
CA LYS A 283 18.96 -1.24 -25.08
C LYS A 283 18.25 -0.63 -23.88
N TYR A 284 17.01 -0.19 -24.04
CA TYR A 284 16.26 0.55 -23.02
C TYR A 284 14.82 0.04 -22.90
N ASP A 285 14.29 0.01 -21.69
CA ASP A 285 12.86 -0.03 -21.43
C ASP A 285 12.47 1.30 -20.81
N ILE A 286 11.51 1.99 -21.41
CA ILE A 286 11.01 3.27 -20.93
C ILE A 286 9.56 3.07 -20.51
N LYS A 287 9.22 3.50 -19.29
CA LYS A 287 7.84 3.46 -18.78
C LYS A 287 7.46 4.86 -18.34
N ALA A 288 6.36 5.35 -18.85
CA ALA A 288 5.72 6.56 -18.37
C ALA A 288 4.36 6.19 -17.76
N TYR A 289 4.01 6.73 -16.62
CA TYR A 289 2.76 6.43 -15.93
C TYR A 289 2.17 7.65 -15.25
N TRP A 290 0.89 7.56 -15.03
CA TRP A 290 0.09 8.55 -14.33
C TRP A 290 -0.92 7.84 -13.42
N GLN A 291 -1.16 8.41 -12.24
CA GLN A 291 -2.20 8.02 -11.32
C GLN A 291 -2.90 9.26 -10.80
N ASN A 292 -4.21 9.16 -10.67
CA ASN A 292 -5.05 10.23 -10.12
C ASN A 292 -6.02 9.61 -9.10
N ILE A 293 -6.46 10.39 -8.13
CA ILE A 293 -7.55 10.01 -7.20
C ILE A 293 -8.65 11.06 -7.22
N SER A 294 -9.86 10.63 -6.86
CA SER A 294 -11.01 11.47 -6.56
C SER A 294 -11.74 10.88 -5.37
N GLU A 295 -12.12 11.72 -4.44
CA GLU A 295 -13.03 11.41 -3.35
C GLU A 295 -14.40 11.99 -3.69
N ASP A 296 -15.50 11.50 -3.14
CA ASP A 296 -16.88 12.02 -3.22
C ASP A 296 -17.57 12.13 -4.59
N GLN A 297 -16.91 11.90 -5.72
CA GLN A 297 -17.53 11.98 -7.04
C GLN A 297 -17.29 10.73 -7.91
N PRO A 298 -17.76 9.55 -7.50
CA PRO A 298 -17.41 8.31 -8.17
C PRO A 298 -18.03 8.17 -9.58
N VAL A 299 -19.13 8.85 -9.89
CA VAL A 299 -19.84 8.69 -11.17
C VAL A 299 -19.27 9.64 -12.23
N ASP A 300 -18.89 10.85 -11.86
CA ASP A 300 -18.38 11.88 -12.77
C ASP A 300 -16.87 11.77 -13.03
N PHE A 301 -16.17 10.97 -12.24
CA PHE A 301 -14.72 10.78 -12.29
C PHE A 301 -14.16 10.44 -13.68
N LEU A 302 -14.88 9.65 -14.46
CA LEU A 302 -14.45 9.26 -15.81
C LEU A 302 -14.68 10.34 -16.86
N TRP A 303 -15.62 11.27 -16.63
CA TRP A 303 -16.09 12.22 -17.63
C TRP A 303 -15.71 13.65 -17.31
N ASN A 304 -15.67 14.01 -16.04
CA ASN A 304 -15.28 15.32 -15.53
C ASN A 304 -13.96 15.22 -14.78
N SER A 305 -12.86 15.11 -15.53
CA SER A 305 -11.50 15.08 -14.94
C SER A 305 -11.13 16.44 -14.34
N VAL A 306 -11.93 16.95 -13.41
CA VAL A 306 -11.69 18.24 -12.72
C VAL A 306 -10.37 18.27 -11.97
N ASN A 307 -9.82 17.11 -11.69
CA ASN A 307 -8.62 16.85 -10.87
C ASN A 307 -7.40 16.44 -11.69
N VAL A 308 -7.34 16.68 -12.99
CA VAL A 308 -6.22 16.21 -13.84
C VAL A 308 -4.87 16.79 -13.40
N ALA A 309 -4.87 17.98 -12.79
CA ALA A 309 -3.65 18.62 -12.30
C ALA A 309 -3.07 17.93 -11.07
N ASP A 310 -3.93 17.29 -10.25
CA ASP A 310 -3.49 16.44 -9.15
C ASP A 310 -3.11 15.06 -9.66
N GLY A 311 -2.17 14.43 -9.00
CA GLY A 311 -1.78 13.07 -9.33
C GLY A 311 -0.29 12.81 -9.19
N LEU A 312 0.06 11.56 -9.46
CA LEU A 312 1.42 11.06 -9.54
C LEU A 312 1.79 10.83 -11.00
N TRP A 313 2.78 11.54 -11.49
CA TRP A 313 3.36 11.38 -12.82
C TRP A 313 4.75 10.79 -12.69
N GLY A 314 5.07 9.73 -13.43
CA GLY A 314 6.37 9.09 -13.35
C GLY A 314 6.93 8.70 -14.72
N ILE A 315 8.24 8.75 -14.84
CA ILE A 315 8.98 8.20 -15.97
C ILE A 315 10.16 7.39 -15.46
N THR A 316 10.28 6.15 -15.94
CA THR A 316 11.39 5.24 -15.63
C THR A 316 12.13 4.90 -16.91
N VAL A 317 13.44 4.97 -16.86
CA VAL A 317 14.33 4.50 -17.93
C VAL A 317 15.20 3.39 -17.36
N GLN A 318 15.03 2.18 -17.86
CA GLN A 318 15.88 1.03 -17.55
C GLN A 318 16.88 0.79 -18.68
N ASN A 319 18.17 0.81 -18.35
CA ASN A 319 19.26 0.53 -19.27
C ASN A 319 19.69 -0.93 -19.14
N LYS A 320 19.69 -1.67 -20.26
CA LYS A 320 20.06 -3.09 -20.30
C LYS A 320 21.56 -3.33 -20.54
N ALA A 321 22.30 -2.29 -20.96
CA ALA A 321 23.69 -2.40 -21.39
C ALA A 321 24.68 -1.82 -20.37
N PHE A 322 24.26 -0.95 -19.48
CA PHE A 322 25.15 -0.27 -18.54
C PHE A 322 24.70 -0.52 -17.08
N PRO A 323 25.28 -1.55 -16.44
CA PRO A 323 24.81 -1.99 -15.12
C PRO A 323 25.06 -0.97 -14.00
N PHE A 324 26.03 -0.06 -14.14
CA PHE A 324 26.32 0.95 -13.12
C PHE A 324 25.13 1.90 -12.90
N ILE A 325 24.41 2.29 -13.95
CA ILE A 325 23.11 2.95 -13.84
C ILE A 325 22.11 2.10 -14.58
N GLN A 326 21.51 1.14 -13.86
CA GLN A 326 20.59 0.20 -14.47
C GLN A 326 19.19 0.81 -14.65
N LYS A 327 18.75 1.60 -13.69
CA LYS A 327 17.41 2.22 -13.75
C LYS A 327 17.43 3.61 -13.11
N VAL A 328 16.75 4.54 -13.74
CA VAL A 328 16.52 5.89 -13.25
C VAL A 328 15.02 6.17 -13.31
N LEU A 329 14.50 6.77 -12.25
CA LEU A 329 13.12 7.21 -12.11
C LEU A 329 13.09 8.71 -11.82
N TYR A 330 12.13 9.40 -12.41
CA TYR A 330 11.66 10.71 -11.97
C TYR A 330 10.14 10.66 -11.77
N GLU A 331 9.68 11.18 -10.63
CA GLU A 331 8.25 11.37 -10.34
C GLU A 331 7.96 12.81 -9.91
N TYR A 332 6.78 13.26 -10.30
CA TYR A 332 6.14 14.47 -9.80
C TYR A 332 4.78 14.11 -9.19
N LEU A 333 4.59 14.45 -7.92
CA LEU A 333 3.32 14.31 -7.21
C LEU A 333 2.77 15.71 -6.91
N ASN A 334 1.49 15.91 -7.23
CA ASN A 334 0.72 17.09 -6.82
C ASN A 334 -0.60 16.66 -6.21
N THR A 335 -0.97 17.25 -5.07
CA THR A 335 -2.26 17.08 -4.39
C THR A 335 -2.80 18.41 -3.90
N THR A 336 -2.53 19.50 -4.60
CA THR A 336 -2.92 20.85 -4.16
C THR A 336 -4.26 21.33 -4.69
N ASP A 337 -4.82 20.63 -5.71
CA ASP A 337 -6.07 21.03 -6.39
C ASP A 337 -7.21 20.03 -6.09
N GLN A 338 -7.29 19.53 -4.87
CA GLN A 338 -8.21 18.45 -4.42
C GLN A 338 -9.65 18.75 -4.85
N SER A 339 -10.24 17.81 -5.63
CA SER A 339 -11.55 17.93 -6.30
C SER A 339 -11.69 19.12 -7.26
N GLY A 340 -10.56 19.70 -7.72
CA GLY A 340 -10.48 20.73 -8.76
C GLY A 340 -9.73 21.97 -8.34
N PRO A 341 -9.32 22.82 -9.32
CA PRO A 341 -8.49 23.99 -9.09
C PRO A 341 -9.25 25.21 -8.54
N PHE A 342 -10.58 25.18 -8.57
CA PHE A 342 -11.41 26.26 -8.08
C PHE A 342 -11.85 25.97 -6.65
N HIS A 343 -11.66 26.95 -5.77
CA HIS A 343 -11.95 26.81 -4.34
C HIS A 343 -12.96 27.86 -3.92
N ASP A 344 -13.64 27.61 -2.82
CA ASP A 344 -14.60 28.55 -2.25
C ASP A 344 -13.86 29.84 -1.83
N MET A 345 -14.30 30.98 -2.36
CA MET A 345 -13.71 32.30 -2.10
C MET A 345 -14.79 33.36 -2.03
N ASP A 346 -14.63 34.30 -1.11
CA ASP A 346 -15.49 35.51 -0.99
C ASP A 346 -17.00 35.19 -0.90
N GLY A 347 -17.34 34.06 -0.28
CA GLY A 347 -18.72 33.61 -0.11
C GLY A 347 -19.34 32.94 -1.35
N VAL A 348 -18.56 32.74 -2.41
CA VAL A 348 -18.96 31.98 -3.60
C VAL A 348 -18.46 30.55 -3.48
N VAL A 349 -19.37 29.60 -3.59
CA VAL A 349 -19.08 28.15 -3.56
C VAL A 349 -18.71 27.69 -4.96
N TYR A 350 -17.41 27.42 -5.18
CA TYR A 350 -16.90 26.85 -6.43
C TYR A 350 -16.66 25.34 -6.35
N GLY A 351 -16.68 24.78 -5.15
CA GLY A 351 -16.22 23.41 -4.88
C GLY A 351 -14.69 23.31 -4.87
N GLY A 352 -14.13 22.11 -5.00
CA GLY A 352 -12.68 21.89 -5.18
C GLY A 352 -11.88 21.95 -3.90
N ASN A 353 -12.22 22.12 -2.76
CA ASN A 353 -11.44 22.12 -1.51
C ASN A 353 -11.73 20.87 -0.67
N ASP A 354 -11.62 19.74 -1.32
CA ASP A 354 -11.71 18.43 -0.67
C ASP A 354 -10.54 18.19 0.30
N SER A 355 -10.60 17.15 1.09
CA SER A 355 -9.58 16.81 2.08
C SER A 355 -9.12 15.37 1.90
N TYR A 356 -8.26 15.12 0.91
CA TYR A 356 -7.77 13.79 0.59
C TYR A 356 -7.34 13.01 1.82
N PHE A 357 -7.84 11.77 1.91
CA PHE A 357 -7.61 10.81 2.98
C PHE A 357 -8.26 11.15 4.32
N ASN A 358 -9.03 12.21 4.41
CA ASN A 358 -9.86 12.53 5.56
C ASN A 358 -11.33 12.25 5.26
N ASN A 359 -12.10 11.94 6.30
CA ASN A 359 -13.53 11.81 6.23
C ASN A 359 -14.15 12.20 7.56
N TYR A 360 -15.30 12.86 7.54
CA TYR A 360 -15.95 13.38 8.75
C TYR A 360 -16.40 12.27 9.71
N LEU A 361 -16.78 11.10 9.16
CA LEU A 361 -17.27 9.96 9.93
C LEU A 361 -16.11 9.01 10.30
N TYR A 362 -15.21 8.74 9.36
CA TYR A 362 -14.07 7.83 9.52
C TYR A 362 -12.78 8.61 9.81
N GLN A 363 -12.75 9.28 10.99
CA GLN A 363 -11.68 10.22 11.35
C GLN A 363 -10.29 9.60 11.53
N ASN A 364 -10.16 8.28 11.44
CA ASN A 364 -8.85 7.62 11.26
C ASN A 364 -8.12 8.13 10.01
N GLY A 365 -8.88 8.61 9.01
CA GLY A 365 -8.40 8.84 7.68
C GLY A 365 -8.09 7.56 6.90
N TRP A 366 -7.55 7.68 5.68
CA TRP A 366 -7.11 6.56 4.85
C TRP A 366 -5.79 5.99 5.37
N THR A 367 -5.84 5.38 6.57
CA THR A 367 -4.67 4.93 7.33
C THR A 367 -4.88 3.55 7.94
N HIS A 368 -3.78 2.86 8.21
CA HIS A 368 -3.76 1.63 8.99
C HIS A 368 -2.51 1.61 9.90
N TYR A 369 -2.71 1.42 11.20
CA TYR A 369 -1.68 1.55 12.25
C TYR A 369 -0.94 2.89 12.20
N GLY A 370 -1.70 4.00 12.01
CA GLY A 370 -1.17 5.36 12.00
C GLY A 370 -0.32 5.71 10.78
N ARG A 371 -0.36 4.89 9.70
CA ARG A 371 0.32 5.15 8.43
C ARG A 371 -0.68 5.24 7.29
N THR A 372 -0.48 6.17 6.39
CA THR A 372 -1.29 6.29 5.17
C THR A 372 -1.20 5.02 4.34
N ILE A 373 -2.32 4.55 3.81
CA ILE A 373 -2.40 3.39 2.92
C ILE A 373 -1.89 3.76 1.52
N GLY A 374 -2.15 5.00 1.10
CA GLY A 374 -1.61 5.59 -0.12
C GLY A 374 -0.24 6.24 0.09
N THR A 375 0.08 7.21 -0.76
CA THR A 375 1.37 7.88 -0.76
C THR A 375 1.81 8.37 0.62
N PRO A 376 3.07 8.15 1.05
CA PRO A 376 3.57 8.61 2.34
C PRO A 376 3.78 10.12 2.41
N PHE A 377 3.71 10.84 1.29
CA PHE A 377 3.83 12.31 1.26
C PHE A 377 2.56 13.03 1.73
N ILE A 378 1.38 12.39 1.60
CA ILE A 378 0.24 12.73 2.46
C ILE A 378 0.61 12.21 3.84
N THR A 379 0.83 13.16 4.78
CA THR A 379 1.58 12.86 6.00
C THR A 379 0.81 11.94 6.93
N SER A 380 1.39 10.82 7.26
CA SER A 380 0.82 9.82 8.17
C SER A 380 0.60 10.37 9.58
N PRO A 381 -0.50 10.02 10.27
CA PRO A 381 -0.78 10.46 11.65
C PRO A 381 0.31 10.13 12.67
N ILE A 382 1.16 9.14 12.41
CA ILE A 382 2.30 8.82 13.28
C ILE A 382 3.27 10.01 13.46
N TYR A 383 3.25 10.97 12.56
CA TYR A 383 4.03 12.22 12.65
C TYR A 383 3.30 13.32 13.42
N ASN A 384 2.00 13.17 13.69
CA ASN A 384 1.22 14.19 14.38
C ASN A 384 1.66 14.34 15.83
N LYS A 385 1.65 15.56 16.32
CA LYS A 385 1.92 15.85 17.73
C LYS A 385 0.77 15.33 18.60
N ASN A 386 1.07 14.97 19.84
CA ASN A 386 0.07 14.54 20.83
C ASN A 386 -0.83 13.38 20.41
N LYS A 387 -0.40 12.56 19.42
CA LYS A 387 -1.18 11.44 18.87
C LYS A 387 -2.51 11.88 18.26
N GLU A 388 -2.59 13.08 17.75
CA GLU A 388 -3.74 13.57 17.00
C GLU A 388 -4.05 12.65 15.81
N ILE A 389 -5.32 12.30 15.66
CA ILE A 389 -5.77 11.43 14.58
C ILE A 389 -6.07 12.24 13.30
N GLY A 390 -6.21 11.54 12.17
CA GLY A 390 -6.48 12.16 10.87
C GLY A 390 -5.24 12.71 10.19
N ILE A 391 -5.44 13.25 9.00
CA ILE A 391 -4.40 13.76 8.12
C ILE A 391 -4.33 15.28 8.27
N LEU A 392 -3.21 15.79 8.75
CA LEU A 392 -2.98 17.22 8.95
C LEU A 392 -2.14 17.88 7.83
N ASN A 393 -1.73 17.10 6.83
CA ASN A 393 -1.02 17.59 5.66
C ASN A 393 -1.27 16.68 4.47
N ASN A 394 -2.17 17.09 3.60
CA ASN A 394 -2.55 16.37 2.40
C ASN A 394 -2.39 17.19 1.11
N ARG A 395 -2.06 18.49 1.20
CA ARG A 395 -1.75 19.36 0.08
C ARG A 395 -0.25 19.44 -0.09
N VAL A 396 0.28 18.69 -1.07
CA VAL A 396 1.73 18.56 -1.26
C VAL A 396 2.11 18.64 -2.73
N GLN A 397 3.34 19.14 -2.97
CA GLN A 397 4.05 19.04 -4.24
C GLN A 397 5.38 18.35 -3.99
N VAL A 398 5.68 17.32 -4.78
CA VAL A 398 6.87 16.51 -4.58
C VAL A 398 7.57 16.25 -5.90
N HIS A 399 8.88 16.47 -5.92
CA HIS A 399 9.78 15.96 -6.95
C HIS A 399 10.58 14.81 -6.34
N HIS A 400 10.54 13.64 -6.99
CA HIS A 400 11.23 12.45 -6.52
C HIS A 400 12.11 11.87 -7.61
N ILE A 401 13.33 11.50 -7.25
CA ILE A 401 14.32 10.87 -8.12
C ILE A 401 14.76 9.58 -7.48
N GLY A 402 14.72 8.49 -8.24
CA GLY A 402 15.25 7.20 -7.87
C GLY A 402 16.33 6.73 -8.85
N VAL A 403 17.41 6.14 -8.34
CA VAL A 403 18.47 5.53 -9.14
C VAL A 403 18.85 4.20 -8.53
N GLU A 404 18.99 3.16 -9.35
CA GLU A 404 19.55 1.88 -8.90
C GLU A 404 20.50 1.31 -9.94
N GLY A 405 21.47 0.52 -9.46
CA GLY A 405 22.44 -0.13 -10.32
C GLY A 405 23.39 -1.05 -9.55
N TYR A 406 24.42 -1.48 -10.26
CA TYR A 406 25.44 -2.39 -9.75
C TYR A 406 26.83 -1.82 -9.96
N TYR A 407 27.67 -1.91 -8.94
CA TYR A 407 29.10 -1.65 -9.05
C TYR A 407 29.85 -2.87 -8.53
N HIS A 408 30.46 -3.63 -9.42
CA HIS A 408 31.02 -4.96 -9.13
C HIS A 408 29.95 -5.88 -8.50
N GLU A 409 30.17 -6.30 -7.25
CA GLU A 409 29.30 -7.19 -6.48
C GLU A 409 28.31 -6.41 -5.58
N TYR A 410 28.30 -5.09 -5.66
CA TYR A 410 27.46 -4.23 -4.83
C TYR A 410 26.25 -3.76 -5.63
N ASN A 411 25.05 -3.98 -5.07
CA ASN A 411 23.82 -3.36 -5.56
C ASN A 411 23.62 -2.07 -4.78
N TYR A 412 23.29 -0.99 -5.45
CA TYR A 412 22.96 0.25 -4.78
C TYR A 412 21.62 0.80 -5.23
N ARG A 413 20.98 1.56 -4.33
CA ARG A 413 19.76 2.31 -4.57
C ARG A 413 19.86 3.67 -3.90
N ILE A 414 19.48 4.71 -4.63
CA ILE A 414 19.41 6.08 -4.16
C ILE A 414 18.00 6.58 -4.38
N LEU A 415 17.38 7.15 -3.34
CA LEU A 415 16.10 7.85 -3.41
C LEU A 415 16.32 9.28 -2.92
N SER A 416 15.75 10.26 -3.62
CA SER A 416 15.83 11.69 -3.25
C SER A 416 14.49 12.35 -3.52
N SER A 417 13.90 12.97 -2.50
CA SER A 417 12.61 13.65 -2.61
C SER A 417 12.71 15.08 -2.09
N PHE A 418 12.10 15.99 -2.82
CA PHE A 418 12.03 17.42 -2.49
C PHE A 418 10.55 17.79 -2.40
N THR A 419 10.09 18.26 -1.23
CA THR A 419 8.67 18.45 -0.97
C THR A 419 8.33 19.88 -0.57
N LYS A 420 7.14 20.32 -1.00
CA LYS A 420 6.43 21.48 -0.48
C LYS A 420 5.14 20.98 0.16
N ASN A 421 4.88 21.39 1.39
CA ASN A 421 3.78 20.91 2.23
C ASN A 421 2.96 22.13 2.68
N TYR A 422 1.69 22.16 2.31
CA TYR A 422 0.79 23.29 2.51
C TYR A 422 -0.26 23.07 3.61
N GLY A 423 -0.22 21.91 4.32
CA GLY A 423 -1.25 21.54 5.30
C GLY A 423 -2.49 20.98 4.66
N THR A 424 -3.66 21.39 5.12
CA THR A 424 -4.98 21.07 4.58
C THR A 424 -5.69 22.33 4.10
N TYR A 425 -6.87 22.21 3.51
CA TYR A 425 -7.67 23.41 3.16
C TYR A 425 -8.23 24.14 4.37
N SER A 426 -8.28 23.54 5.55
CA SER A 426 -8.64 24.26 6.77
C SER A 426 -7.65 25.37 7.13
N ASP A 427 -6.41 25.26 6.61
CA ASP A 427 -5.36 26.26 6.81
C ASP A 427 -5.32 27.35 5.72
N TYR A 428 -6.03 27.15 4.61
CA TYR A 428 -6.10 28.06 3.47
C TYR A 428 -6.92 29.32 3.80
N PRO A 429 -6.53 30.55 3.36
CA PRO A 429 -5.32 30.88 2.59
C PRO A 429 -4.09 31.22 3.46
N ASN A 430 -4.11 31.00 4.75
CA ASN A 430 -3.08 31.39 5.71
C ASN A 430 -2.11 30.25 6.04
N GLU A 431 -1.99 29.26 5.13
CA GLU A 431 -1.14 28.11 5.33
C GLU A 431 0.34 28.46 5.49
N THR A 432 1.00 27.75 6.38
CA THR A 432 2.46 27.85 6.54
C THR A 432 3.14 26.81 5.64
N LEU A 433 3.83 27.29 4.59
CA LEU A 433 4.62 26.43 3.72
C LEU A 433 5.77 25.77 4.50
N ARG A 434 5.78 24.46 4.52
CA ARG A 434 6.89 23.64 5.06
C ARG A 434 7.55 22.87 3.94
N THR A 435 8.86 22.75 3.98
CA THR A 435 9.64 22.02 2.96
C THR A 435 10.41 20.88 3.60
N SER A 436 10.68 19.83 2.81
CA SER A 436 11.65 18.81 3.19
C SER A 436 12.44 18.28 1.99
N THR A 437 13.67 17.91 2.28
CA THR A 437 14.51 17.07 1.43
C THR A 437 14.75 15.76 2.16
N ASN A 438 14.39 14.63 1.53
CA ASN A 438 14.50 13.32 2.14
C ASN A 438 15.31 12.41 1.22
N MET A 439 16.41 11.85 1.71
CA MET A 439 17.32 11.04 0.91
C MET A 439 17.57 9.67 1.56
N LEU A 440 17.79 8.67 0.72
CA LEU A 440 18.24 7.34 1.09
C LEU A 440 19.37 6.90 0.16
N LEU A 441 20.45 6.44 0.74
CA LEU A 441 21.45 5.61 0.08
C LEU A 441 21.41 4.21 0.68
N GLU A 442 21.21 3.20 -0.13
CA GLU A 442 21.26 1.79 0.26
C GLU A 442 22.28 1.06 -0.59
N VAL A 443 23.19 0.30 0.03
CA VAL A 443 24.18 -0.54 -0.63
C VAL A 443 24.09 -1.94 -0.05
N ASN A 444 23.94 -2.94 -0.91
CA ASN A 444 23.81 -4.34 -0.53
C ASN A 444 24.86 -5.20 -1.23
N LYS A 445 25.37 -6.21 -0.54
CA LYS A 445 26.26 -7.24 -1.11
C LYS A 445 25.84 -8.62 -0.64
N HIS A 446 25.87 -9.57 -1.56
CA HIS A 446 25.71 -10.99 -1.28
C HIS A 446 27.06 -11.64 -0.93
N PHE A 447 27.11 -12.37 0.19
CA PHE A 447 28.29 -13.09 0.66
C PHE A 447 28.04 -14.60 0.61
N GLU A 448 28.35 -15.21 -0.53
CA GLU A 448 28.12 -16.65 -0.74
C GLU A 448 28.94 -17.51 0.23
N LYS A 449 30.24 -17.18 0.39
CA LYS A 449 31.18 -17.95 1.24
C LYS A 449 31.01 -17.71 2.73
N ILE A 450 30.35 -16.62 3.16
CA ILE A 450 30.12 -16.27 4.55
C ILE A 450 28.63 -16.54 4.84
N TRP A 451 28.33 -17.76 5.25
CA TRP A 451 26.97 -18.19 5.65
C TRP A 451 25.87 -17.96 4.60
N ASN A 452 26.19 -17.63 3.35
CA ASN A 452 25.25 -17.32 2.28
C ASN A 452 24.22 -16.25 2.73
N VAL A 453 24.70 -15.06 3.06
CA VAL A 453 23.91 -13.94 3.56
C VAL A 453 24.02 -12.72 2.68
N ASP A 454 22.97 -11.93 2.64
CA ASP A 454 22.96 -10.57 2.10
C ASP A 454 23.22 -9.58 3.24
N ILE A 455 24.17 -8.66 3.07
CA ILE A 455 24.45 -7.58 4.01
C ILE A 455 24.18 -6.25 3.31
N GLY A 456 23.40 -5.39 3.94
CA GLY A 456 23.05 -4.06 3.44
C GLY A 456 23.37 -2.97 4.46
N ILE A 457 23.89 -1.85 3.97
CA ILE A 457 24.10 -0.63 4.73
C ILE A 457 23.20 0.45 4.14
N GLN A 458 22.57 1.22 5.00
CA GLN A 458 21.70 2.33 4.60
C GLN A 458 22.11 3.62 5.32
N VAL A 459 22.06 4.73 4.59
CA VAL A 459 22.19 6.09 5.11
C VAL A 459 20.93 6.85 4.71
N GLY A 460 20.24 7.42 5.70
CA GLY A 460 19.04 8.25 5.50
C GLY A 460 19.32 9.67 5.95
N LEU A 461 18.85 10.66 5.18
CA LEU A 461 19.01 12.08 5.47
C LEU A 461 17.66 12.79 5.29
N ASP A 462 17.28 13.57 6.29
CA ASP A 462 16.18 14.53 6.21
C ASP A 462 16.71 15.93 6.49
N ALA A 463 16.21 16.92 5.75
CA ALA A 463 16.50 18.33 5.96
C ALA A 463 15.27 19.18 5.63
N GLY A 464 15.02 20.23 6.41
CA GLY A 464 13.95 21.20 6.16
C GLY A 464 12.99 21.37 7.31
N SER A 465 11.96 22.18 7.11
CA SER A 465 11.03 22.59 8.16
C SER A 465 9.91 21.56 8.45
N MET A 466 9.68 20.58 7.56
CA MET A 466 8.61 19.59 7.75
C MET A 466 8.99 18.52 8.78
N TYR A 467 10.15 17.87 8.61
CA TYR A 467 10.61 16.78 9.47
C TYR A 467 11.86 17.12 10.30
N GLY A 468 12.41 18.35 10.11
CA GLY A 468 13.66 18.77 10.71
C GLY A 468 14.89 18.16 10.02
N ASN A 469 16.08 18.36 10.64
CA ASN A 469 17.32 17.79 10.13
C ASN A 469 17.63 16.51 10.88
N ASN A 470 17.82 15.42 10.16
CA ASN A 470 18.04 14.09 10.72
C ASN A 470 18.97 13.26 9.83
N THR A 471 19.89 12.54 10.45
CA THR A 471 20.77 11.58 9.76
C THR A 471 20.64 10.23 10.44
N GLY A 472 20.42 9.20 9.68
CA GLY A 472 20.30 7.83 10.18
C GLY A 472 21.21 6.86 9.47
N PHE A 473 21.60 5.81 10.21
CA PHE A 473 22.36 4.68 9.71
C PHE A 473 21.62 3.39 10.03
N ALA A 474 21.61 2.45 9.10
CA ALA A 474 21.04 1.12 9.32
C ALA A 474 21.94 0.04 8.75
N LEU A 475 21.95 -1.10 9.45
CA LEU A 475 22.57 -2.35 9.02
C LEU A 475 21.49 -3.41 8.87
N LYS A 476 21.48 -4.07 7.73
CA LYS A 476 20.53 -5.12 7.35
C LYS A 476 21.29 -6.41 7.06
N ILE A 477 20.85 -7.51 7.65
CA ILE A 477 21.38 -8.85 7.35
C ILE A 477 20.21 -9.75 7.00
N SER A 478 20.29 -10.41 5.85
CA SER A 478 19.24 -11.32 5.38
C SER A 478 19.83 -12.67 4.99
N LYS A 479 19.17 -13.73 5.40
CA LYS A 479 19.45 -15.09 4.98
C LYS A 479 18.19 -15.73 4.43
N LYS A 480 18.28 -16.31 3.24
CA LYS A 480 17.19 -17.03 2.59
C LYS A 480 17.68 -18.38 2.08
N GLY A 481 16.79 -19.34 2.03
CA GLY A 481 17.12 -20.67 1.57
C GLY A 481 15.90 -21.56 1.40
N ILE A 482 16.16 -22.80 1.04
CA ILE A 482 15.15 -23.85 0.94
C ILE A 482 15.04 -24.50 2.31
N LEU A 483 13.81 -24.59 2.83
CA LEU A 483 13.54 -25.29 4.07
C LEU A 483 13.38 -26.81 3.78
N PHE A 484 12.55 -27.14 2.78
CA PHE A 484 12.40 -28.51 2.27
C PHE A 484 11.70 -28.51 0.91
N HIS A 485 11.86 -29.64 0.18
CA HIS A 485 11.09 -29.96 -1.00
C HIS A 485 9.95 -30.90 -0.61
N ILE A 486 8.76 -30.63 -1.10
CA ILE A 486 7.61 -31.53 -0.95
C ILE A 486 7.78 -32.64 -2.00
N LYS A 487 7.92 -33.88 -1.54
CA LYS A 487 8.03 -35.07 -2.39
C LYS A 487 6.67 -35.60 -2.74
#